data_67966568ba8aa72cdfef893be0cc17df
#
_entry.id   67966568ba8aa72cdfef893be0cc17df
#
_cell.length_a   1.000
_cell.length_b   1.000
_cell.length_c   1.000
_cell.angle_alpha   90.00
_cell.angle_beta   90.00
_cell.angle_gamma   90.00
#
_symmetry.space_group_name_H-M   'P 1'
#
loop_
_entity.id
_entity.type
_entity.pdbx_description
1 polymer ?
#
loop_
_entity_poly.entity_id
_entity_poly.type
_entity_poly.pdbx_seq_one_letter_code
_entity_poly.pdbx_strand_id
1 'polypeptide(L)'
;FIEANLGDPGLFRGAASVENLLVERVGSLLHHPGAGGYATSGGTESNLQALRIFRKMKGSRRPNVIVPESAHFSFEKACDILCIEMRTVPCDQTFRMDPDALQERLDADTCCIVGIAGTTEYGVVDPIETIAGIAHDHGIPLHVDAAFGGFVIPFLKRPIPFDFSLPGVASVAVDPHKMGMSTIPCGCLLVREPSWFNLLNVDTPYLTVKQECTLAGTRSGGAVVGAFAVLEFLGREGMRAVVEGCMKNTARLIDGMETFGYRRAVTPDLNVATFEGGAVPPGWQVSWTRRGHMRMVMMPHVHRSVIEEYLKETGEIHA
;
A
#
# COMPACT_ATOMS: atom_id res chain seq x y z
N PHE A 1 -22.34 -14.37 3.37
CA PHE A 1 -20.93 -14.39 3.84
C PHE A 1 -20.67 -13.53 5.09
N ILE A 2 -21.64 -12.78 5.60
CA ILE A 2 -21.44 -11.95 6.80
C ILE A 2 -21.03 -12.79 8.04
N GLU A 3 -21.53 -14.02 8.13
CA GLU A 3 -21.23 -14.98 9.21
C GLU A 3 -19.99 -15.83 8.91
N ALA A 4 -19.46 -15.78 7.68
CA ALA A 4 -18.29 -16.55 7.29
C ALA A 4 -17.01 -15.87 7.75
N ASN A 5 -16.06 -16.69 8.24
CA ASN A 5 -14.74 -16.21 8.61
C ASN A 5 -13.65 -17.09 7.99
N LEU A 6 -12.41 -16.61 8.05
CA LEU A 6 -11.22 -17.26 7.50
C LEU A 6 -10.30 -17.83 8.59
N GLY A 7 -10.80 -17.95 9.83
CA GLY A 7 -10.03 -18.51 10.95
C GLY A 7 -9.93 -20.04 10.90
N ASP A 8 -10.94 -20.71 10.32
CA ASP A 8 -10.86 -22.16 10.07
C ASP A 8 -11.34 -22.46 8.63
N PRO A 9 -10.42 -22.57 7.67
CA PRO A 9 -10.74 -22.75 6.26
C PRO A 9 -11.47 -24.06 5.95
N GLY A 10 -11.36 -25.08 6.81
CA GLY A 10 -12.07 -26.32 6.62
C GLY A 10 -13.56 -26.24 6.99
N LEU A 11 -13.93 -25.33 7.91
CA LEU A 11 -15.32 -25.03 8.24
C LEU A 11 -15.94 -24.07 7.21
N PHE A 12 -15.21 -23.05 6.77
CA PHE A 12 -15.70 -22.03 5.85
C PHE A 12 -15.07 -22.15 4.45
N ARG A 13 -15.16 -23.34 3.85
CA ARG A 13 -14.51 -23.66 2.57
C ARG A 13 -14.81 -22.69 1.44
N GLY A 14 -16.06 -22.19 1.37
CA GLY A 14 -16.46 -21.21 0.36
C GLY A 14 -15.72 -19.88 0.49
N ALA A 15 -15.59 -19.36 1.71
CA ALA A 15 -14.82 -18.15 1.97
C ALA A 15 -13.32 -18.33 1.69
N ALA A 16 -12.76 -19.47 2.10
CA ALA A 16 -11.37 -19.83 1.82
C ALA A 16 -11.08 -19.96 0.32
N SER A 17 -12.00 -20.55 -0.45
CA SER A 17 -11.88 -20.62 -1.91
C SER A 17 -11.89 -19.22 -2.55
N VAL A 18 -12.75 -18.31 -2.07
CA VAL A 18 -12.79 -16.95 -2.59
C VAL A 18 -11.54 -16.16 -2.18
N GLU A 19 -10.98 -16.39 -0.99
CA GLU A 19 -9.69 -15.80 -0.61
C GLU A 19 -8.57 -16.22 -1.57
N ASN A 20 -8.48 -17.50 -1.91
CA ASN A 20 -7.49 -18.00 -2.88
C ASN A 20 -7.66 -17.33 -4.26
N LEU A 21 -8.91 -17.21 -4.71
CA LEU A 21 -9.20 -16.50 -5.98
C LEU A 21 -8.83 -15.02 -5.91
N LEU A 22 -9.09 -14.35 -4.79
CA LEU A 22 -8.68 -12.95 -4.60
C LEU A 22 -7.15 -12.81 -4.67
N VAL A 23 -6.41 -13.68 -3.98
CA VAL A 23 -4.93 -13.69 -4.01
C VAL A 23 -4.42 -13.94 -5.42
N GLU A 24 -4.99 -14.89 -6.16
CA GLU A 24 -4.63 -15.16 -7.55
C GLU A 24 -4.89 -13.95 -8.46
N ARG A 25 -6.05 -13.29 -8.32
CA ARG A 25 -6.37 -12.09 -9.10
C ARG A 25 -5.41 -10.93 -8.80
N VAL A 26 -5.13 -10.70 -7.52
CA VAL A 26 -4.16 -9.67 -7.10
C VAL A 26 -2.76 -10.04 -7.56
N GLY A 27 -2.34 -11.29 -7.42
CA GLY A 27 -1.04 -11.77 -7.91
C GLY A 27 -0.89 -11.57 -9.42
N SER A 28 -1.95 -11.89 -10.18
CA SER A 28 -1.96 -11.65 -11.64
C SER A 28 -1.88 -10.17 -11.98
N LEU A 29 -2.55 -9.29 -11.22
CA LEU A 29 -2.46 -7.84 -11.38
C LEU A 29 -1.04 -7.31 -11.13
N LEU A 30 -0.31 -7.96 -10.21
CA LEU A 30 1.06 -7.63 -9.82
C LEU A 30 2.13 -8.47 -10.56
N HIS A 31 1.80 -9.00 -11.73
CA HIS A 31 2.69 -9.79 -12.61
C HIS A 31 3.27 -11.07 -11.96
N HIS A 32 2.59 -11.65 -10.97
CA HIS A 32 3.00 -12.91 -10.35
C HIS A 32 1.80 -13.78 -9.91
N PRO A 33 1.11 -14.46 -10.83
CA PRO A 33 -0.07 -15.26 -10.51
C PRO A 33 0.20 -16.42 -9.54
N GLY A 34 1.45 -16.85 -9.40
CA GLY A 34 1.90 -17.87 -8.46
C GLY A 34 2.35 -17.34 -7.09
N ALA A 35 2.19 -16.05 -6.82
CA ALA A 35 2.54 -15.48 -5.51
C ALA A 35 1.78 -16.17 -4.37
N GLY A 36 2.47 -16.41 -3.26
CA GLY A 36 1.80 -16.77 -2.01
C GLY A 36 1.15 -15.55 -1.40
N GLY A 37 0.03 -15.73 -0.71
CA GLY A 37 -0.62 -14.59 -0.07
C GLY A 37 -1.84 -14.97 0.74
N TYR A 38 -2.34 -13.99 1.49
CA TYR A 38 -3.62 -14.07 2.17
C TYR A 38 -4.21 -12.68 2.40
N ALA A 39 -5.51 -12.63 2.69
CA ALA A 39 -6.18 -11.39 3.02
C ALA A 39 -5.89 -10.98 4.47
N THR A 40 -5.34 -9.79 4.65
CA THR A 40 -5.06 -9.16 5.94
C THR A 40 -6.16 -8.18 6.33
N SER A 41 -6.08 -7.58 7.52
CA SER A 41 -6.97 -6.49 7.93
C SER A 41 -6.63 -5.15 7.25
N GLY A 42 -5.50 -5.05 6.55
CA GLY A 42 -5.02 -3.84 5.88
C GLY A 42 -3.50 -3.75 5.85
N GLY A 43 -2.97 -2.69 5.23
CA GLY A 43 -1.54 -2.46 5.04
C GLY A 43 -0.71 -2.56 6.32
N THR A 44 -1.24 -2.14 7.47
CA THR A 44 -0.53 -2.26 8.75
C THR A 44 -0.20 -3.71 9.09
N GLU A 45 -1.16 -4.62 8.96
CA GLU A 45 -0.92 -6.06 9.18
C GLU A 45 -0.01 -6.62 8.10
N SER A 46 -0.24 -6.24 6.83
CA SER A 46 0.58 -6.69 5.70
C SER A 46 2.05 -6.32 5.89
N ASN A 47 2.34 -5.06 6.24
CA ASN A 47 3.70 -4.58 6.47
C ASN A 47 4.36 -5.29 7.66
N LEU A 48 3.63 -5.47 8.78
CA LEU A 48 4.13 -6.19 9.94
C LEU A 48 4.49 -7.64 9.59
N GLN A 49 3.62 -8.34 8.88
CA GLN A 49 3.84 -9.74 8.50
C GLN A 49 4.97 -9.91 7.50
N ALA A 50 5.14 -8.98 6.56
CA ALA A 50 6.30 -8.96 5.66
C ALA A 50 7.62 -8.85 6.45
N LEU A 51 7.70 -7.87 7.35
CA LEU A 51 8.88 -7.71 8.20
C LEU A 51 9.10 -8.92 9.12
N ARG A 52 8.03 -9.55 9.62
CA ARG A 52 8.13 -10.78 10.43
C ARG A 52 8.74 -11.95 9.65
N ILE A 53 8.39 -12.11 8.36
CA ILE A 53 8.98 -13.12 7.47
C ILE A 53 10.48 -12.83 7.31
N PHE A 54 10.85 -11.62 6.88
CA PHE A 54 12.23 -11.29 6.54
C PHE A 54 13.15 -11.23 7.77
N ARG A 55 12.63 -10.81 8.92
CA ARG A 55 13.34 -10.93 10.20
C ARG A 55 13.69 -12.39 10.52
N LYS A 56 12.73 -13.31 10.35
CA LYS A 56 12.96 -14.74 10.58
C LYS A 56 13.92 -15.34 9.56
N MET A 57 13.83 -14.96 8.29
CA MET A 57 14.76 -15.38 7.24
C MET A 57 16.18 -14.92 7.56
N LYS A 58 16.38 -13.70 7.99
CA LYS A 58 17.68 -13.14 8.32
C LYS A 58 18.31 -13.84 9.52
N GLY A 59 17.55 -14.16 10.55
CA GLY A 59 18.04 -14.83 11.76
C GLY A 59 19.05 -14.03 12.57
N SER A 60 19.26 -12.74 12.27
CA SER A 60 20.17 -11.87 13.03
C SER A 60 19.64 -11.62 14.44
N ARG A 61 20.58 -11.42 15.40
CA ARG A 61 20.25 -10.98 16.77
C ARG A 61 19.95 -9.49 16.85
N ARG A 62 20.38 -8.69 15.88
CA ARG A 62 20.17 -7.24 15.80
C ARG A 62 19.69 -6.85 14.41
N PRO A 63 18.53 -7.39 13.99
CA PRO A 63 18.04 -7.11 12.64
C PRO A 63 17.67 -5.63 12.50
N ASN A 64 17.97 -5.06 11.34
CA ASN A 64 17.49 -3.74 10.98
C ASN A 64 16.67 -3.80 9.68
N VAL A 65 15.80 -2.82 9.51
CA VAL A 65 15.05 -2.57 8.27
C VAL A 65 15.30 -1.14 7.82
N ILE A 66 15.42 -0.97 6.51
CA ILE A 66 15.61 0.35 5.92
C ILE A 66 14.31 0.81 5.29
N VAL A 67 13.83 2.00 5.70
CA VAL A 67 12.57 2.58 5.26
C VAL A 67 12.77 4.04 4.83
N PRO A 68 12.03 4.56 3.84
CA PRO A 68 12.05 6.01 3.55
C PRO A 68 11.38 6.81 4.67
N GLU A 69 11.77 8.06 4.84
CA GLU A 69 11.11 8.97 5.79
C GLU A 69 9.63 9.21 5.48
N SER A 70 9.21 8.97 4.23
CA SER A 70 7.82 9.03 3.77
C SER A 70 6.99 7.80 4.14
N ALA A 71 7.61 6.75 4.74
CA ALA A 71 6.93 5.52 5.09
C ALA A 71 5.78 5.75 6.08
N HIS A 72 4.76 4.91 5.94
CA HIS A 72 3.62 4.93 6.85
C HIS A 72 4.04 4.51 8.27
N PHE A 73 3.44 5.12 9.29
CA PHE A 73 3.74 4.84 10.71
C PHE A 73 3.52 3.37 11.14
N SER A 74 2.93 2.53 10.27
CA SER A 74 2.84 1.08 10.49
C SER A 74 4.21 0.42 10.63
N PHE A 75 5.24 0.96 9.98
CA PHE A 75 6.60 0.43 10.09
C PHE A 75 7.22 0.70 11.46
N GLU A 76 6.97 1.87 12.06
CA GLU A 76 7.36 2.16 13.45
C GLU A 76 6.74 1.14 14.40
N LYS A 77 5.42 0.89 14.27
CA LYS A 77 4.70 -0.10 15.08
C LYS A 77 5.24 -1.52 14.85
N ALA A 78 5.49 -1.89 13.59
CA ALA A 78 6.01 -3.21 13.28
C ALA A 78 7.42 -3.42 13.84
N CYS A 79 8.28 -2.40 13.77
CA CYS A 79 9.63 -2.44 14.32
C CYS A 79 9.63 -2.55 15.85
N ASP A 80 8.75 -1.82 16.53
CA ASP A 80 8.55 -1.93 17.99
C ASP A 80 8.11 -3.35 18.38
N ILE A 81 7.04 -3.87 17.77
CA ILE A 81 6.50 -5.20 18.06
C ILE A 81 7.52 -6.32 17.77
N LEU A 82 8.27 -6.18 16.67
CA LEU A 82 9.20 -7.21 16.21
C LEU A 82 10.61 -7.04 16.75
N CYS A 83 10.90 -6.01 17.54
CA CYS A 83 12.25 -5.67 18.01
C CYS A 83 13.26 -5.61 16.85
N ILE A 84 12.94 -4.81 15.83
CA ILE A 84 13.78 -4.53 14.67
C ILE A 84 14.25 -3.07 14.75
N GLU A 85 15.53 -2.80 14.53
CA GLU A 85 16.04 -1.44 14.40
C GLU A 85 15.50 -0.83 13.10
N MET A 86 14.78 0.29 13.18
CA MET A 86 14.33 1.03 12.00
C MET A 86 15.37 2.07 11.59
N ARG A 87 15.90 1.97 10.39
CA ARG A 87 16.83 2.95 9.80
C ARG A 87 16.11 3.73 8.72
N THR A 88 15.95 5.02 8.95
CA THR A 88 15.24 5.90 8.03
C THR A 88 16.19 6.49 6.99
N VAL A 89 15.81 6.44 5.72
CA VAL A 89 16.48 7.08 4.58
C VAL A 89 15.76 8.38 4.24
N PRO A 90 16.49 9.49 4.02
CA PRO A 90 15.88 10.73 3.58
C PRO A 90 15.21 10.58 2.20
N CYS A 91 14.22 11.43 1.94
CA CYS A 91 13.64 11.62 0.62
C CYS A 91 14.31 12.80 -0.09
N ASP A 92 14.32 12.75 -1.40
CA ASP A 92 14.74 13.86 -2.25
C ASP A 92 13.72 15.02 -2.22
N GLN A 93 13.98 16.06 -3.05
CA GLN A 93 13.09 17.22 -3.17
C GLN A 93 11.72 16.90 -3.77
N THR A 94 11.55 15.69 -4.34
CA THR A 94 10.28 15.18 -4.87
C THR A 94 9.59 14.21 -3.91
N PHE A 95 10.05 14.15 -2.66
CA PHE A 95 9.52 13.29 -1.59
C PHE A 95 9.61 11.78 -1.86
N ARG A 96 10.58 11.38 -2.68
CA ARG A 96 10.89 9.98 -2.97
C ARG A 96 12.17 9.57 -2.27
N MET A 97 12.25 8.29 -1.88
CA MET A 97 13.44 7.71 -1.25
C MET A 97 14.70 7.99 -2.09
N ASP A 98 15.76 8.46 -1.44
CA ASP A 98 17.07 8.66 -2.06
C ASP A 98 17.83 7.31 -2.14
N PRO A 99 18.08 6.77 -3.36
CA PRO A 99 18.76 5.48 -3.52
C PRO A 99 20.24 5.51 -3.09
N ASP A 100 20.92 6.63 -3.20
CA ASP A 100 22.32 6.75 -2.78
C ASP A 100 22.41 6.69 -1.25
N ALA A 101 21.55 7.43 -0.56
CA ALA A 101 21.45 7.38 0.89
C ALA A 101 20.97 6.00 1.41
N LEU A 102 20.20 5.26 0.61
CA LEU A 102 19.84 3.87 0.92
C LEU A 102 21.09 2.98 0.98
N GLN A 103 21.96 3.04 -0.03
CA GLN A 103 23.15 2.18 -0.10
C GLN A 103 24.08 2.39 1.10
N GLU A 104 24.23 3.62 1.57
CA GLU A 104 25.08 3.96 2.72
C GLU A 104 24.58 3.35 4.05
N ARG A 105 23.30 2.95 4.13
CA ARG A 105 22.70 2.39 5.35
C ARG A 105 22.62 0.88 5.39
N LEU A 106 22.97 0.21 4.30
CA LEU A 106 22.97 -1.25 4.22
C LEU A 106 24.10 -1.84 5.06
N ASP A 107 23.81 -2.92 5.78
CA ASP A 107 24.81 -3.71 6.47
C ASP A 107 24.45 -5.21 6.51
N ALA A 108 25.32 -5.99 7.18
CA ALA A 108 25.14 -7.43 7.29
C ALA A 108 23.89 -7.85 8.08
N ASP A 109 23.32 -6.99 8.90
CA ASP A 109 22.13 -7.24 9.72
C ASP A 109 20.84 -6.72 9.08
N THR A 110 20.92 -6.08 7.91
CA THR A 110 19.72 -5.60 7.18
C THR A 110 18.88 -6.78 6.73
N CYS A 111 17.68 -6.89 7.25
CA CYS A 111 16.75 -7.99 6.97
C CYS A 111 15.76 -7.65 5.85
N CYS A 112 15.50 -6.37 5.59
CA CYS A 112 14.56 -5.93 4.57
C CYS A 112 14.82 -4.47 4.18
N ILE A 113 14.58 -4.15 2.91
CA ILE A 113 14.42 -2.79 2.42
C ILE A 113 12.92 -2.59 2.16
N VAL A 114 12.41 -1.38 2.43
CA VAL A 114 11.02 -1.00 2.14
C VAL A 114 11.01 0.11 1.10
N GLY A 115 10.23 -0.06 0.05
CA GLY A 115 9.91 0.99 -0.92
C GLY A 115 8.40 1.26 -0.93
N ILE A 116 8.01 2.50 -1.21
CA ILE A 116 6.61 2.90 -1.17
C ILE A 116 6.08 3.15 -2.57
N ALA A 117 5.09 2.38 -2.98
CA ALA A 117 4.40 2.57 -4.25
C ALA A 117 3.10 3.36 -4.03
N GLY A 118 3.24 4.65 -3.82
CA GLY A 118 2.16 5.58 -3.50
C GLY A 118 2.20 6.06 -2.06
N THR A 119 3.07 7.03 -1.78
CA THR A 119 3.23 7.60 -0.43
C THR A 119 1.93 8.22 0.06
N THR A 120 1.62 7.99 1.33
CA THR A 120 0.37 8.46 1.97
C THR A 120 0.25 9.98 1.90
N GLU A 121 1.36 10.70 2.05
CA GLU A 121 1.33 12.15 2.16
C GLU A 121 1.32 12.86 0.80
N TYR A 122 2.07 12.35 -0.19
CA TYR A 122 2.32 13.06 -1.44
C TYR A 122 1.83 12.35 -2.69
N GLY A 123 1.44 11.06 -2.58
CA GLY A 123 0.97 10.27 -3.72
C GLY A 123 2.05 10.05 -4.78
N VAL A 124 3.32 10.06 -4.38
CA VAL A 124 4.46 9.74 -5.25
C VAL A 124 4.88 8.29 -5.08
N VAL A 125 5.53 7.74 -6.08
CA VAL A 125 6.09 6.39 -6.08
C VAL A 125 7.60 6.50 -5.94
N ASP A 126 8.18 5.80 -4.97
CA ASP A 126 9.63 5.69 -4.83
C ASP A 126 10.26 5.10 -6.11
N PRO A 127 11.55 5.30 -6.36
CA PRO A 127 12.25 4.73 -7.52
C PRO A 127 12.45 3.21 -7.34
N ILE A 128 11.30 2.47 -7.29
CA ILE A 128 11.26 1.04 -6.93
C ILE A 128 12.15 0.19 -7.83
N GLU A 129 12.24 0.51 -9.12
CA GLU A 129 13.13 -0.22 -10.05
C GLU A 129 14.59 -0.12 -9.62
N THR A 130 15.06 1.07 -9.27
CA THR A 130 16.43 1.28 -8.76
C THR A 130 16.62 0.60 -7.41
N ILE A 131 15.69 0.75 -6.48
CA ILE A 131 15.73 0.11 -5.17
C ILE A 131 15.74 -1.41 -5.29
N ALA A 132 14.95 -1.96 -6.22
CA ALA A 132 14.90 -3.40 -6.49
C ALA A 132 16.24 -3.93 -7.05
N GLY A 133 16.92 -3.14 -7.89
CA GLY A 133 18.27 -3.46 -8.34
C GLY A 133 19.24 -3.53 -7.17
N ILE A 134 19.28 -2.51 -6.31
CA ILE A 134 20.11 -2.48 -5.11
C ILE A 134 19.80 -3.69 -4.20
N ALA A 135 18.53 -3.94 -3.93
CA ALA A 135 18.08 -5.07 -3.11
C ALA A 135 18.55 -6.42 -3.67
N HIS A 136 18.41 -6.60 -4.99
CA HIS A 136 18.85 -7.81 -5.69
C HIS A 136 20.37 -8.02 -5.60
N ASP A 137 21.15 -6.99 -5.86
CA ASP A 137 22.62 -7.04 -5.86
C ASP A 137 23.20 -7.35 -4.47
N HIS A 138 22.51 -6.91 -3.42
CA HIS A 138 22.90 -7.19 -2.02
C HIS A 138 22.24 -8.46 -1.44
N GLY A 139 21.35 -9.13 -2.19
CA GLY A 139 20.63 -10.31 -1.70
C GLY A 139 19.70 -9.99 -0.51
N ILE A 140 19.19 -8.77 -0.43
CA ILE A 140 18.28 -8.29 0.62
C ILE A 140 16.85 -8.23 0.04
N PRO A 141 15.85 -8.80 0.70
CA PRO A 141 14.47 -8.74 0.19
C PRO A 141 13.94 -7.29 0.20
N LEU A 142 13.27 -6.89 -0.90
CA LEU A 142 12.51 -5.64 -0.98
C LEU A 142 11.03 -5.91 -0.70
N HIS A 143 10.49 -5.26 0.32
CA HIS A 143 9.04 -5.14 0.53
C HIS A 143 8.53 -3.86 -0.10
N VAL A 144 7.48 -3.95 -0.91
CA VAL A 144 6.82 -2.78 -1.49
C VAL A 144 5.48 -2.55 -0.78
N ASP A 145 5.38 -1.44 -0.05
CA ASP A 145 4.10 -0.96 0.45
C ASP A 145 3.36 -0.25 -0.69
N ALA A 146 2.47 -0.98 -1.32
CA ALA A 146 1.55 -0.52 -2.34
C ALA A 146 0.10 -0.47 -1.82
N ALA A 147 -0.09 -0.30 -0.51
CA ALA A 147 -1.41 -0.28 0.10
C ALA A 147 -2.38 0.69 -0.58
N PHE A 148 -1.87 1.83 -1.06
CA PHE A 148 -2.64 2.77 -1.87
C PHE A 148 -2.43 2.55 -3.37
N GLY A 149 -1.19 2.48 -3.83
CA GLY A 149 -0.85 2.46 -5.25
C GLY A 149 -1.14 1.14 -5.96
N GLY A 150 -1.25 0.02 -5.25
CA GLY A 150 -1.45 -1.30 -5.85
C GLY A 150 -2.74 -1.45 -6.67
N PHE A 151 -3.77 -0.66 -6.36
CA PHE A 151 -5.00 -0.56 -7.15
C PHE A 151 -5.13 0.75 -7.94
N VAL A 152 -4.02 1.49 -8.12
CA VAL A 152 -3.96 2.69 -8.98
C VAL A 152 -2.96 2.49 -10.11
N ILE A 153 -1.71 2.16 -9.77
CA ILE A 153 -0.59 2.10 -10.71
C ILE A 153 -0.84 1.17 -11.90
N PRO A 154 -1.40 -0.05 -11.74
CA PRO A 154 -1.66 -0.96 -12.85
C PRO A 154 -2.66 -0.44 -13.88
N PHE A 155 -3.39 0.63 -13.55
CA PHE A 155 -4.43 1.23 -14.39
C PHE A 155 -4.04 2.61 -14.93
N LEU A 156 -2.86 3.12 -14.59
CA LEU A 156 -2.33 4.37 -15.14
C LEU A 156 -1.98 4.21 -16.63
N LYS A 157 -2.05 5.32 -17.38
CA LYS A 157 -1.63 5.34 -18.78
C LYS A 157 -0.12 5.15 -18.96
N ARG A 158 0.66 5.68 -18.01
CA ARG A 158 2.11 5.52 -17.97
C ARG A 158 2.44 4.39 -16.99
N PRO A 159 3.09 3.32 -17.45
CA PRO A 159 3.53 2.26 -16.55
C PRO A 159 4.59 2.78 -15.60
N ILE A 160 4.49 2.39 -14.33
CA ILE A 160 5.49 2.63 -13.28
C ILE A 160 5.82 1.25 -12.71
N PRO A 161 7.03 0.72 -12.91
CA PRO A 161 7.43 -0.57 -12.34
C PRO A 161 7.49 -0.50 -10.82
N PHE A 162 6.80 -1.43 -10.11
CA PHE A 162 6.78 -1.42 -8.65
C PHE A 162 6.56 -2.80 -8.02
N ASP A 163 6.22 -3.80 -8.82
CA ASP A 163 5.70 -5.08 -8.38
C ASP A 163 6.67 -6.25 -8.69
N PHE A 164 6.13 -7.47 -8.70
CA PHE A 164 6.91 -8.68 -8.94
C PHE A 164 7.51 -8.79 -10.36
N SER A 165 7.21 -7.89 -11.28
CA SER A 165 7.95 -7.78 -12.54
C SER A 165 9.42 -7.44 -12.33
N LEU A 166 9.76 -6.88 -11.16
CA LEU A 166 11.13 -6.56 -10.75
C LEU A 166 11.70 -7.71 -9.90
N PRO A 167 12.83 -8.33 -10.28
CA PRO A 167 13.38 -9.50 -9.58
C PRO A 167 13.66 -9.29 -8.09
N GLY A 168 14.07 -8.08 -7.68
CA GLY A 168 14.38 -7.74 -6.29
C GLY A 168 13.15 -7.61 -5.39
N VAL A 169 11.93 -7.46 -5.95
CA VAL A 169 10.70 -7.36 -5.15
C VAL A 169 10.35 -8.72 -4.57
N ALA A 170 10.39 -8.83 -3.25
CA ALA A 170 10.13 -10.04 -2.49
C ALA A 170 8.70 -10.14 -1.97
N SER A 171 8.08 -9.02 -1.60
CA SER A 171 6.68 -8.96 -1.15
C SER A 171 6.04 -7.64 -1.49
N VAL A 172 4.71 -7.66 -1.62
CA VAL A 172 3.88 -6.48 -1.90
C VAL A 172 2.67 -6.48 -0.98
N ALA A 173 2.41 -5.34 -0.34
CA ALA A 173 1.17 -5.07 0.39
C ALA A 173 0.24 -4.23 -0.47
N VAL A 174 -1.03 -4.63 -0.59
CA VAL A 174 -2.07 -3.85 -1.29
C VAL A 174 -3.36 -3.85 -0.47
N ASP A 175 -4.14 -2.76 -0.54
CA ASP A 175 -5.39 -2.65 0.21
C ASP A 175 -6.61 -2.58 -0.72
N PRO A 176 -7.32 -3.71 -0.93
CA PRO A 176 -8.61 -3.70 -1.59
C PRO A 176 -9.61 -2.69 -1.00
N HIS A 177 -9.57 -2.46 0.32
CA HIS A 177 -10.46 -1.51 1.00
C HIS A 177 -10.13 -0.02 0.75
N LYS A 178 -9.03 0.29 0.03
CA LYS A 178 -8.70 1.66 -0.44
C LYS A 178 -9.17 1.82 -1.88
N MET A 179 -8.26 1.92 -2.82
CA MET A 179 -8.62 2.11 -4.24
C MET A 179 -9.21 0.86 -4.92
N GLY A 180 -9.15 -0.31 -4.28
CA GLY A 180 -9.90 -1.51 -4.69
C GLY A 180 -11.40 -1.48 -4.34
N MET A 181 -11.87 -0.42 -3.66
CA MET A 181 -13.29 -0.13 -3.35
C MET A 181 -14.04 -1.25 -2.60
N SER A 182 -13.31 -2.08 -1.87
CA SER A 182 -13.88 -3.11 -1.01
C SER A 182 -14.30 -2.56 0.35
N THR A 183 -15.07 -3.35 1.08
CA THR A 183 -15.40 -3.07 2.48
C THR A 183 -14.17 -3.21 3.38
N ILE A 184 -14.10 -2.38 4.43
CA ILE A 184 -13.11 -2.48 5.50
C ILE A 184 -13.55 -3.59 6.47
N PRO A 185 -12.62 -4.42 7.01
CA PRO A 185 -11.18 -4.43 6.78
C PRO A 185 -10.78 -5.42 5.68
N CYS A 186 -10.00 -5.03 4.70
CA CYS A 186 -9.47 -5.90 3.67
C CYS A 186 -8.16 -5.35 3.09
N GLY A 187 -7.04 -5.94 3.47
CA GLY A 187 -5.75 -5.84 2.83
C GLY A 187 -5.36 -7.16 2.18
N CYS A 188 -4.25 -7.20 1.47
CA CYS A 188 -3.60 -8.41 1.01
C CYS A 188 -2.08 -8.27 1.17
N LEU A 189 -1.46 -9.29 1.71
CA LEU A 189 -0.01 -9.48 1.63
C LEU A 189 0.27 -10.58 0.61
N LEU A 190 1.11 -10.26 -0.38
CA LEU A 190 1.64 -11.23 -1.32
C LEU A 190 3.16 -11.34 -1.16
N VAL A 191 3.67 -12.54 -1.28
CA VAL A 191 5.10 -12.85 -1.26
C VAL A 191 5.50 -13.62 -2.53
N ARG A 192 6.73 -13.38 -3.01
CA ARG A 192 7.23 -14.05 -4.22
C ARG A 192 7.23 -15.58 -4.06
N GLU A 193 7.72 -16.07 -2.94
CA GLU A 193 7.83 -17.51 -2.67
C GLU A 193 6.81 -17.94 -1.62
N PRO A 194 5.76 -18.69 -1.99
CA PRO A 194 4.71 -19.13 -1.05
C PRO A 194 5.25 -19.86 0.19
N SER A 195 6.36 -20.56 0.05
CA SER A 195 7.02 -21.31 1.13
C SER A 195 7.51 -20.44 2.29
N TRP A 196 7.69 -19.13 2.08
CA TRP A 196 8.13 -18.22 3.14
C TRP A 196 7.12 -18.08 4.28
N PHE A 197 5.84 -18.29 4.00
CA PHE A 197 4.83 -18.35 5.06
C PHE A 197 5.05 -19.48 6.06
N ASN A 198 5.73 -20.57 5.69
CA ASN A 198 6.06 -21.66 6.60
C ASN A 198 6.92 -21.20 7.79
N LEU A 199 7.68 -20.10 7.64
CA LEU A 199 8.44 -19.50 8.73
C LEU A 199 7.54 -18.95 9.85
N LEU A 200 6.28 -18.66 9.53
CA LEU A 200 5.31 -18.07 10.46
C LEU A 200 4.40 -19.11 11.11
N ASN A 201 4.42 -20.34 10.64
CA ASN A 201 3.51 -21.41 11.09
C ASN A 201 3.58 -21.61 12.61
N VAL A 202 2.40 -21.73 13.18
CA VAL A 202 2.15 -22.20 14.55
C VAL A 202 1.19 -23.37 14.52
N ASP A 203 1.35 -24.32 15.44
CA ASP A 203 0.48 -25.49 15.51
C ASP A 203 -0.91 -25.10 16.04
N THR A 204 -1.96 -25.65 15.40
CA THR A 204 -3.36 -25.38 15.72
C THR A 204 -4.10 -26.68 16.01
N PRO A 205 -4.02 -27.21 17.24
CA PRO A 205 -4.48 -28.57 17.55
C PRO A 205 -6.01 -28.78 17.44
N TYR A 206 -6.79 -27.70 17.55
CA TYR A 206 -8.26 -27.72 17.55
C TYR A 206 -8.90 -27.28 16.22
N LEU A 207 -8.14 -26.70 15.26
CA LEU A 207 -8.66 -26.32 13.95
C LEU A 207 -8.67 -27.50 12.97
N THR A 208 -9.40 -27.34 11.87
CA THR A 208 -9.39 -28.32 10.77
C THR A 208 -8.04 -28.35 10.05
N VAL A 209 -7.31 -27.24 10.01
CA VAL A 209 -5.91 -27.15 9.59
C VAL A 209 -5.00 -27.33 10.80
N LYS A 210 -3.81 -27.88 10.59
CA LYS A 210 -2.90 -28.21 11.69
C LYS A 210 -1.85 -27.12 11.95
N GLN A 211 -1.70 -26.20 11.03
CA GLN A 211 -0.81 -25.05 11.15
C GLN A 211 -1.45 -23.81 10.56
N GLU A 212 -1.17 -22.68 11.14
CA GLU A 212 -1.61 -21.36 10.69
C GLU A 212 -0.44 -20.38 10.69
N CYS A 213 -0.36 -19.54 9.64
CA CYS A 213 0.69 -18.54 9.47
C CYS A 213 0.18 -17.09 9.59
N THR A 214 -1.14 -16.88 9.59
CA THR A 214 -1.75 -15.54 9.64
C THR A 214 -1.52 -14.86 10.99
N LEU A 215 -1.56 -13.53 11.05
CA LEU A 215 -1.40 -12.80 12.31
C LEU A 215 -2.68 -12.86 13.15
N ALA A 216 -3.81 -12.59 12.50
CA ALA A 216 -5.12 -12.65 13.13
C ALA A 216 -5.72 -14.05 12.88
N GLY A 217 -6.20 -14.72 13.93
CA GLY A 217 -6.84 -16.02 13.79
C GLY A 217 -8.15 -15.90 13.00
N THR A 218 -9.13 -15.17 13.52
CA THR A 218 -10.40 -14.93 12.82
C THR A 218 -10.31 -13.72 11.91
N ARG A 219 -10.54 -13.91 10.61
CA ARG A 219 -10.52 -12.86 9.59
C ARG A 219 -11.88 -12.78 8.87
N SER A 220 -12.23 -11.61 8.33
CA SER A 220 -13.54 -11.34 7.73
C SER A 220 -13.71 -12.03 6.37
N GLY A 221 -14.54 -13.06 6.30
CA GLY A 221 -14.94 -13.68 5.04
C GLY A 221 -15.78 -12.75 4.17
N GLY A 222 -16.65 -11.94 4.78
CA GLY A 222 -17.49 -10.98 4.05
C GLY A 222 -16.68 -9.90 3.33
N ALA A 223 -15.62 -9.38 3.97
CA ALA A 223 -14.76 -8.37 3.36
C ALA A 223 -13.97 -8.93 2.15
N VAL A 224 -13.47 -10.16 2.26
CA VAL A 224 -12.76 -10.85 1.17
C VAL A 224 -13.69 -11.13 -0.02
N VAL A 225 -14.90 -11.61 0.25
CA VAL A 225 -15.91 -11.84 -0.80
C VAL A 225 -16.30 -10.52 -1.46
N GLY A 226 -16.47 -9.44 -0.67
CA GLY A 226 -16.74 -8.10 -1.20
C GLY A 226 -15.61 -7.60 -2.11
N ALA A 227 -14.36 -7.80 -1.72
CA ALA A 227 -13.18 -7.43 -2.52
C ALA A 227 -13.16 -8.19 -3.85
N PHE A 228 -13.33 -9.51 -3.80
CA PHE A 228 -13.36 -10.34 -5.00
C PHE A 228 -14.52 -9.95 -5.93
N ALA A 229 -15.72 -9.74 -5.36
CA ALA A 229 -16.90 -9.36 -6.15
C ALA A 229 -16.71 -8.01 -6.87
N VAL A 230 -16.10 -7.02 -6.23
CA VAL A 230 -15.80 -5.73 -6.88
C VAL A 230 -14.82 -5.91 -8.03
N LEU A 231 -13.74 -6.66 -7.83
CA LEU A 231 -12.75 -6.91 -8.88
C LEU A 231 -13.33 -7.64 -10.08
N GLU A 232 -14.17 -8.66 -9.86
CA GLU A 232 -14.83 -9.40 -10.94
C GLU A 232 -15.90 -8.56 -11.63
N PHE A 233 -16.68 -7.73 -10.89
CA PHE A 233 -17.73 -6.89 -11.44
C PHE A 233 -17.17 -5.77 -12.32
N LEU A 234 -16.15 -5.09 -11.86
CA LEU A 234 -15.54 -3.98 -12.62
C LEU A 234 -14.59 -4.46 -13.70
N GLY A 235 -13.88 -5.54 -13.45
CA GLY A 235 -12.82 -6.01 -14.33
C GLY A 235 -11.74 -4.94 -14.54
N ARG A 236 -10.85 -5.19 -15.48
CA ARG A 236 -9.73 -4.28 -15.76
C ARG A 236 -10.19 -2.92 -16.30
N GLU A 237 -11.19 -2.91 -17.17
CA GLU A 237 -11.68 -1.67 -17.80
C GLU A 237 -12.48 -0.80 -16.81
N GLY A 238 -13.30 -1.40 -15.96
CA GLY A 238 -14.01 -0.66 -14.91
C GLY A 238 -13.05 -0.05 -13.91
N MET A 239 -12.04 -0.79 -13.44
CA MET A 239 -11.01 -0.27 -12.56
C MET A 239 -10.22 0.87 -13.22
N ARG A 240 -9.87 0.75 -14.50
CA ARG A 240 -9.22 1.82 -15.26
C ARG A 240 -10.08 3.07 -15.31
N ALA A 241 -11.36 2.94 -15.61
CA ALA A 241 -12.29 4.08 -15.68
C ALA A 241 -12.37 4.81 -14.32
N VAL A 242 -12.43 4.07 -13.21
CA VAL A 242 -12.41 4.64 -11.86
C VAL A 242 -11.12 5.42 -11.60
N VAL A 243 -9.96 4.81 -11.85
CA VAL A 243 -8.66 5.45 -11.63
C VAL A 243 -8.51 6.69 -12.51
N GLU A 244 -8.88 6.63 -13.79
CA GLU A 244 -8.86 7.80 -14.68
C GLU A 244 -9.78 8.92 -14.19
N GLY A 245 -10.94 8.60 -13.63
CA GLY A 245 -11.84 9.56 -13.00
C GLY A 245 -11.19 10.26 -11.80
N CYS A 246 -10.58 9.50 -10.90
CA CYS A 246 -9.85 10.03 -9.75
C CYS A 246 -8.68 10.92 -10.17
N MET A 247 -7.88 10.50 -11.16
CA MET A 247 -6.75 11.28 -11.69
C MET A 247 -7.21 12.59 -12.35
N LYS A 248 -8.31 12.58 -13.11
CA LYS A 248 -8.92 13.79 -13.69
C LYS A 248 -9.39 14.75 -12.60
N ASN A 249 -9.99 14.23 -11.52
CA ASN A 249 -10.42 15.03 -10.39
C ASN A 249 -9.23 15.62 -9.64
N THR A 250 -8.14 14.87 -9.49
CA THR A 250 -6.89 15.36 -8.88
C THR A 250 -6.31 16.53 -9.70
N ALA A 251 -6.19 16.38 -11.01
CA ALA A 251 -5.71 17.43 -11.88
C ALA A 251 -6.59 18.68 -11.79
N ARG A 252 -7.92 18.53 -11.87
CA ARG A 252 -8.87 19.63 -11.72
C ARG A 252 -8.71 20.39 -10.42
N LEU A 253 -8.55 19.67 -9.30
CA LEU A 253 -8.32 20.30 -8.00
C LEU A 253 -7.01 21.09 -8.01
N ILE A 254 -5.92 20.48 -8.50
CA ILE A 254 -4.61 21.14 -8.56
C ILE A 254 -4.68 22.41 -9.42
N ASP A 255 -5.20 22.30 -10.64
CA ASP A 255 -5.31 23.43 -11.58
C ASP A 255 -6.15 24.56 -10.97
N GLY A 256 -7.29 24.23 -10.33
CA GLY A 256 -8.15 25.21 -9.69
C GLY A 256 -7.47 25.92 -8.50
N MET A 257 -6.83 25.16 -7.62
CA MET A 257 -6.11 25.72 -6.46
C MET A 257 -4.96 26.64 -6.88
N GLU A 258 -4.23 26.28 -7.95
CA GLU A 258 -3.15 27.12 -8.48
C GLU A 258 -3.66 28.47 -9.00
N THR A 259 -4.90 28.57 -9.49
CA THR A 259 -5.49 29.87 -9.88
C THR A 259 -5.68 30.84 -8.71
N PHE A 260 -5.80 30.28 -7.49
CA PHE A 260 -5.89 31.08 -6.25
C PHE A 260 -4.53 31.28 -5.56
N GLY A 261 -3.42 30.93 -6.24
CA GLY A 261 -2.07 31.12 -5.73
C GLY A 261 -1.54 30.02 -4.81
N TYR A 262 -2.27 28.91 -4.64
CA TYR A 262 -1.74 27.76 -3.92
C TYR A 262 -0.65 27.07 -4.73
N ARG A 263 0.48 26.78 -4.08
CA ARG A 263 1.59 26.07 -4.71
C ARG A 263 1.55 24.59 -4.38
N ARG A 264 1.46 23.74 -5.39
CA ARG A 264 1.59 22.28 -5.15
C ARG A 264 2.99 21.97 -4.64
N ALA A 265 3.06 21.10 -3.62
CA ALA A 265 4.32 20.66 -3.03
C ALA A 265 5.11 19.74 -3.98
N VAL A 266 4.42 18.95 -4.78
CA VAL A 266 4.98 18.03 -5.79
C VAL A 266 3.94 17.70 -6.84
N THR A 267 4.38 17.32 -8.04
CA THR A 267 3.51 16.68 -9.03
C THR A 267 3.29 15.22 -8.60
N PRO A 268 2.06 14.84 -8.20
CA PRO A 268 1.82 13.47 -7.73
C PRO A 268 1.80 12.47 -8.89
N ASP A 269 2.20 11.22 -8.61
CA ASP A 269 2.02 10.10 -9.53
C ASP A 269 0.60 9.52 -9.43
N LEU A 270 -0.04 9.69 -8.27
CA LEU A 270 -1.35 9.12 -7.93
C LEU A 270 -2.37 10.21 -7.59
N ASN A 271 -3.57 9.81 -7.24
CA ASN A 271 -4.71 10.68 -6.95
C ASN A 271 -4.65 11.36 -5.56
N VAL A 272 -3.50 11.94 -5.22
CA VAL A 272 -3.26 12.74 -4.01
C VAL A 272 -2.77 14.12 -4.41
N ALA A 273 -3.48 15.17 -4.00
CA ALA A 273 -3.04 16.57 -4.19
C ALA A 273 -2.47 17.11 -2.89
N THR A 274 -1.30 17.76 -2.95
CA THR A 274 -0.63 18.33 -1.77
C THR A 274 -0.11 19.71 -2.08
N PHE A 275 -0.41 20.68 -1.19
CA PHE A 275 -0.06 22.09 -1.36
C PHE A 275 0.78 22.60 -0.18
N GLU A 276 1.68 23.54 -0.40
CA GLU A 276 2.64 24.10 0.57
C GLU A 276 1.99 24.97 1.67
N GLY A 277 0.77 24.68 2.05
CA GLY A 277 -0.02 25.44 3.01
C GLY A 277 -1.21 26.11 2.34
N GLY A 278 -1.83 27.06 3.04
CA GLY A 278 -2.97 27.84 2.56
C GLY A 278 -4.16 27.81 3.51
N ALA A 279 -5.15 28.66 3.25
CA ALA A 279 -6.40 28.69 3.99
C ALA A 279 -7.33 27.58 3.53
N VAL A 280 -8.14 27.06 4.44
CA VAL A 280 -9.21 26.08 4.15
C VAL A 280 -10.55 26.80 4.33
N PRO A 281 -11.48 26.73 3.36
CA PRO A 281 -12.77 27.36 3.50
C PRO A 281 -13.52 26.89 4.76
N PRO A 282 -14.29 27.76 5.41
CA PRO A 282 -15.07 27.37 6.59
C PRO A 282 -15.99 26.17 6.29
N GLY A 283 -16.06 25.23 7.22
CA GLY A 283 -16.89 24.02 7.05
C GLY A 283 -16.16 22.85 6.37
N TRP A 284 -15.01 23.06 5.74
CA TRP A 284 -14.21 21.99 5.15
C TRP A 284 -13.10 21.52 6.10
N GLN A 285 -12.79 20.23 6.00
CA GLN A 285 -11.66 19.62 6.71
C GLN A 285 -10.74 18.96 5.70
N VAL A 286 -9.43 19.19 5.86
CA VAL A 286 -8.38 18.58 5.05
C VAL A 286 -7.34 17.91 5.95
N SER A 287 -6.58 16.98 5.40
CA SER A 287 -5.45 16.38 6.11
C SER A 287 -4.20 17.25 5.93
N TRP A 288 -3.25 17.09 6.86
CA TRP A 288 -1.96 17.77 6.82
C TRP A 288 -0.84 16.75 6.86
N THR A 289 0.21 16.99 6.07
CA THR A 289 1.42 16.17 6.09
C THR A 289 2.29 16.49 7.31
N ARG A 290 3.29 15.64 7.59
CA ARG A 290 4.29 15.88 8.64
C ARG A 290 5.03 17.21 8.47
N ARG A 291 5.16 17.71 7.24
CA ARG A 291 5.78 19.01 6.90
C ARG A 291 4.80 20.18 6.89
N GLY A 292 3.56 19.97 7.32
CA GLY A 292 2.53 21.02 7.36
C GLY A 292 1.95 21.38 5.98
N HIS A 293 2.07 20.53 4.97
CA HIS A 293 1.44 20.71 3.68
C HIS A 293 -0.01 20.24 3.73
N MET A 294 -0.91 20.97 3.09
CA MET A 294 -2.32 20.59 2.94
C MET A 294 -2.42 19.40 2.00
N ARG A 295 -3.14 18.34 2.42
CA ARG A 295 -3.27 17.09 1.67
C ARG A 295 -4.72 16.73 1.41
N MET A 296 -5.05 16.42 0.15
CA MET A 296 -6.37 15.96 -0.28
C MET A 296 -6.26 14.73 -1.18
N VAL A 297 -7.12 13.73 -0.97
CA VAL A 297 -7.12 12.48 -1.75
C VAL A 297 -8.41 12.38 -2.54
N MET A 298 -8.29 12.26 -3.85
CA MET A 298 -9.43 12.15 -4.76
C MET A 298 -9.88 10.69 -4.89
N MET A 299 -10.61 10.21 -3.87
CA MET A 299 -11.20 8.87 -3.86
C MET A 299 -12.41 8.77 -4.81
N PRO A 300 -12.85 7.56 -5.21
CA PRO A 300 -13.98 7.38 -6.15
C PRO A 300 -15.30 8.06 -5.73
N HIS A 301 -15.51 8.26 -4.42
CA HIS A 301 -16.69 8.96 -3.88
C HIS A 301 -16.54 10.49 -3.87
N VAL A 302 -15.37 11.04 -4.18
CA VAL A 302 -15.16 12.49 -4.32
C VAL A 302 -15.56 12.90 -5.74
N HIS A 303 -16.83 13.28 -5.88
CA HIS A 303 -17.38 13.67 -7.17
C HIS A 303 -16.89 15.05 -7.62
N ARG A 304 -16.99 15.30 -8.92
CA ARG A 304 -16.63 16.59 -9.54
C ARG A 304 -17.34 17.78 -8.87
N SER A 305 -18.62 17.64 -8.55
CA SER A 305 -19.41 18.69 -7.88
C SER A 305 -18.83 19.14 -6.54
N VAL A 306 -18.30 18.19 -5.75
CA VAL A 306 -17.63 18.48 -4.46
C VAL A 306 -16.36 19.31 -4.67
N ILE A 307 -15.60 18.99 -5.71
CA ILE A 307 -14.38 19.74 -6.05
C ILE A 307 -14.73 21.15 -6.52
N GLU A 308 -15.74 21.31 -7.37
CA GLU A 308 -16.21 22.60 -7.86
C GLU A 308 -16.75 23.48 -6.74
N GLU A 309 -17.49 22.90 -5.77
CA GLU A 309 -17.94 23.61 -4.58
C GLU A 309 -16.76 24.06 -3.70
N TYR A 310 -15.81 23.16 -3.42
CA TYR A 310 -14.59 23.50 -2.68
C TYR A 310 -13.79 24.63 -3.33
N LEU A 311 -13.59 24.57 -4.66
CA LEU A 311 -12.87 25.61 -5.41
C LEU A 311 -13.62 26.94 -5.40
N LYS A 312 -14.96 26.93 -5.54
CA LYS A 312 -15.78 28.15 -5.45
C LYS A 312 -15.60 28.84 -4.10
N GLU A 313 -15.75 28.10 -3.00
CA GLU A 313 -15.60 28.64 -1.65
C GLU A 313 -14.15 29.06 -1.35
N THR A 314 -13.15 28.35 -1.92
CA THR A 314 -11.75 28.79 -1.86
C THR A 314 -11.57 30.16 -2.55
N GLY A 315 -12.21 30.39 -3.70
CA GLY A 315 -12.21 31.69 -4.38
C GLY A 315 -12.83 32.81 -3.54
N GLU A 316 -13.89 32.52 -2.79
CA GLU A 316 -14.57 33.50 -1.93
C GLU A 316 -13.70 33.98 -0.75
N ILE A 317 -12.77 33.16 -0.24
CA ILE A 317 -11.85 33.60 0.82
C ILE A 317 -10.61 34.33 0.27
N HIS A 318 -10.40 34.33 -1.05
CA HIS A 318 -9.32 35.02 -1.73
C HIS A 318 -9.76 36.29 -2.50
N ALA A 319 -11.09 36.53 -2.56
CA ALA A 319 -11.68 37.74 -3.19
C ALA A 319 -11.73 38.90 -2.20
#